data_2f325de108268d09cdeeb9ceb9f15e13
#
_entry.id   2f325de108268d09cdeeb9ceb9f15e13
#
_cell.length_a   1.000
_cell.length_b   1.000
_cell.length_c   1.000
_cell.angle_alpha   90.00
_cell.angle_beta   90.00
_cell.angle_gamma   90.00
#
_symmetry.space_group_name_H-M   'P 1'
#
loop_
_entity.id
_entity.type
_entity.pdbx_description
1 polymer ?
#
loop_
_entity_poly.entity_id
_entity_poly.type
_entity_poly.pdbx_seq_one_letter_code
_entity_poly.pdbx_strand_id
1 'polypeptide(L)'
;MARTMSVKIPVASLIADIEKSIAKIDEAVESYSNEYKKYKDEMVEYEKTFIAKAIEALSNPDNFGSDHNALIRITRNNYRNDVDVSFEVEALGFPEKPVEPTKPNQKEWFGREHQTRKEILQRNLKVLRMTTQEEVSASSYSSVMELI
;
A
#
# COMPACT_ATOMS: atom_id res chain seq x y z
N MET A 1 11.36 -37.51 -33.57
CA MET A 1 11.21 -36.32 -32.72
C MET A 1 9.75 -35.88 -32.72
N ALA A 2 9.10 -35.93 -31.57
CA ALA A 2 7.77 -35.39 -31.44
C ALA A 2 7.84 -33.84 -31.60
N ARG A 3 7.22 -33.33 -32.62
CA ARG A 3 7.02 -31.86 -32.74
C ARG A 3 6.13 -31.42 -31.58
N THR A 4 6.69 -30.71 -30.64
CA THR A 4 5.91 -30.02 -29.62
C THR A 4 4.95 -29.06 -30.35
N MET A 5 3.66 -29.37 -30.33
CA MET A 5 2.66 -28.45 -30.84
C MET A 5 2.75 -27.17 -30.00
N SER A 6 3.18 -26.05 -30.61
CA SER A 6 3.13 -24.77 -29.93
C SER A 6 1.67 -24.33 -29.81
N VAL A 7 1.23 -24.05 -28.58
CA VAL A 7 -0.10 -23.50 -28.34
C VAL A 7 -0.15 -22.10 -28.93
N LYS A 8 -1.17 -21.85 -29.75
CA LYS A 8 -1.42 -20.52 -30.33
C LYS A 8 -2.54 -19.80 -29.58
N ILE A 9 -2.38 -18.51 -29.44
CA ILE A 9 -3.33 -17.65 -28.74
C ILE A 9 -3.87 -16.60 -29.74
N PRO A 10 -5.19 -16.40 -29.80
CA PRO A 10 -5.75 -15.31 -30.60
C PRO A 10 -5.24 -13.96 -30.12
N VAL A 11 -4.75 -13.15 -31.05
CA VAL A 11 -4.22 -11.81 -30.73
C VAL A 11 -5.28 -10.92 -30.06
N ALA A 12 -6.52 -10.97 -30.56
CA ALA A 12 -7.62 -10.19 -29.99
C ALA A 12 -7.88 -10.55 -28.51
N SER A 13 -7.83 -11.84 -28.16
CA SER A 13 -8.00 -12.28 -26.76
C SER A 13 -6.87 -11.81 -25.87
N LEU A 14 -5.63 -11.89 -26.34
CA LEU A 14 -4.46 -11.46 -25.59
C LEU A 14 -4.47 -9.93 -25.37
N ILE A 15 -4.84 -9.16 -26.37
CA ILE A 15 -5.03 -7.72 -26.26
C ILE A 15 -6.07 -7.39 -25.19
N ALA A 16 -7.23 -8.04 -25.22
CA ALA A 16 -8.29 -7.83 -24.25
C ALA A 16 -7.85 -8.14 -22.82
N ASP A 17 -7.12 -9.23 -22.63
CA ASP A 17 -6.60 -9.64 -21.33
C ASP A 17 -5.56 -8.65 -20.79
N ILE A 18 -4.68 -8.15 -21.64
CA ILE A 18 -3.68 -7.13 -21.28
C ILE A 18 -4.37 -5.82 -20.90
N GLU A 19 -5.32 -5.36 -21.68
CA GLU A 19 -6.09 -4.12 -21.39
C GLU A 19 -6.83 -4.23 -20.06
N LYS A 20 -7.43 -5.39 -19.78
CA LYS A 20 -8.10 -5.65 -18.50
C LYS A 20 -7.14 -5.63 -17.33
N SER A 21 -5.94 -6.19 -17.49
CA SER A 21 -4.91 -6.19 -16.45
C SER A 21 -4.37 -4.78 -16.18
N ILE A 22 -4.16 -3.99 -17.21
CA ILE A 22 -3.76 -2.58 -17.07
C ILE A 22 -4.83 -1.77 -16.34
N ALA A 23 -6.10 -1.98 -16.69
CA ALA A 23 -7.22 -1.32 -16.02
C ALA A 23 -7.29 -1.65 -14.52
N LYS A 24 -7.05 -2.92 -14.14
CA LYS A 24 -6.98 -3.34 -12.73
C LYS A 24 -5.81 -2.69 -11.99
N ILE A 25 -4.66 -2.55 -12.64
CA ILE A 25 -3.50 -1.86 -12.04
C ILE A 25 -3.83 -0.39 -11.78
N ASP A 26 -4.40 0.29 -12.76
CA ASP A 26 -4.79 1.70 -12.63
C ASP A 26 -5.83 1.91 -11.53
N GLU A 27 -6.83 1.03 -11.45
CA GLU A 27 -7.84 1.05 -10.40
C GLU A 27 -7.24 0.85 -9.01
N ALA A 28 -6.32 -0.09 -8.86
CA ALA A 28 -5.64 -0.34 -7.58
C ALA A 28 -4.78 0.84 -7.13
N VAL A 29 -4.07 1.49 -8.06
CA VAL A 29 -3.26 2.68 -7.77
C VAL A 29 -4.13 3.87 -7.38
N GLU A 30 -5.24 4.09 -8.09
CA GLU A 30 -6.19 5.15 -7.77
C GLU A 30 -6.86 4.93 -6.41
N SER A 31 -7.30 3.71 -6.14
CA SER A 31 -7.90 3.34 -4.85
C SER A 31 -6.93 3.58 -3.69
N TYR A 32 -5.68 3.14 -3.81
CA TYR A 32 -4.65 3.41 -2.81
C TYR A 32 -4.41 4.91 -2.62
N SER A 33 -4.34 5.68 -3.69
CA SER A 33 -4.15 7.13 -3.63
C SER A 33 -5.28 7.83 -2.87
N ASN A 34 -6.54 7.42 -3.12
CA ASN A 34 -7.70 7.96 -2.43
C ASN A 34 -7.74 7.56 -0.96
N GLU A 35 -7.44 6.31 -0.63
CA GLU A 35 -7.34 5.82 0.74
C GLU A 35 -6.23 6.52 1.52
N TYR A 36 -5.11 6.79 0.87
CA TYR A 36 -4.00 7.50 1.50
C TYR A 36 -4.31 8.97 1.80
N LYS A 37 -5.03 9.65 0.91
CA LYS A 37 -5.53 11.01 1.16
C LYS A 37 -6.47 11.05 2.35
N LYS A 38 -7.41 10.10 2.41
CA LYS A 38 -8.33 9.94 3.55
C LYS A 38 -7.56 9.69 4.85
N TYR A 39 -6.57 8.79 4.82
CA TYR A 39 -5.71 8.51 5.96
C TYR A 39 -4.98 9.76 6.44
N LYS A 40 -4.43 10.58 5.55
CA LYS A 40 -3.78 11.85 5.92
C LYS A 40 -4.73 12.81 6.64
N ASP A 41 -5.95 12.94 6.16
CA ASP A 41 -6.97 13.79 6.79
C ASP A 41 -7.36 13.24 8.17
N GLU A 42 -7.54 11.94 8.29
CA GLU A 42 -7.80 11.27 9.57
C GLU A 42 -6.65 11.42 10.55
N MET A 43 -5.40 11.40 10.08
CA MET A 43 -4.22 11.64 10.93
C MET A 43 -4.17 13.07 11.46
N VAL A 44 -4.53 14.06 10.68
CA VAL A 44 -4.61 15.45 11.16
C VAL A 44 -5.64 15.59 12.27
N GLU A 45 -6.82 15.00 12.11
CA GLU A 45 -7.86 15.00 13.15
C GLU A 45 -7.46 14.20 14.39
N TYR A 46 -6.82 13.06 14.18
CA TYR A 46 -6.26 12.25 15.27
C TYR A 46 -5.24 13.03 16.08
N GLU A 47 -4.30 13.72 15.45
CA GLU A 47 -3.27 14.50 16.13
C GLU A 47 -3.88 15.65 16.95
N LYS A 48 -4.86 16.36 16.41
CA LYS A 48 -5.58 17.41 17.13
C LYS A 48 -6.29 16.86 18.37
N THR A 49 -7.00 15.77 18.22
CA THR A 49 -7.72 15.11 19.31
C THR A 49 -6.76 14.57 20.35
N PHE A 50 -5.66 13.97 19.93
CA PHE A 50 -4.61 13.48 20.82
C PHE A 50 -4.00 14.58 21.66
N ILE A 51 -3.65 15.72 21.05
CA ILE A 51 -3.09 16.89 21.74
C ILE A 51 -4.08 17.43 22.76
N ALA A 52 -5.36 17.56 22.39
CA ALA A 52 -6.40 18.03 23.30
C ALA A 52 -6.56 17.10 24.51
N LYS A 53 -6.58 15.79 24.28
CA LYS A 53 -6.63 14.79 25.36
C LYS A 53 -5.38 14.78 26.22
N ALA A 54 -4.21 14.96 25.63
CA ALA A 54 -2.95 15.04 26.37
C ALA A 54 -2.92 16.26 27.28
N ILE A 55 -3.37 17.43 26.83
CA ILE A 55 -3.47 18.65 27.63
C ILE A 55 -4.45 18.44 28.79
N GLU A 56 -5.61 17.88 28.54
CA GLU A 56 -6.61 17.56 29.58
C GLU A 56 -6.02 16.63 30.64
N ALA A 57 -5.36 15.55 30.21
CA ALA A 57 -4.76 14.57 31.11
C ALA A 57 -3.61 15.17 31.93
N LEU A 58 -2.76 16.00 31.32
CA LEU A 58 -1.65 16.67 31.99
C LEU A 58 -2.12 17.74 33.00
N SER A 59 -3.32 18.27 32.83
CA SER A 59 -3.91 19.26 33.73
C SER A 59 -4.48 18.67 35.01
N ASN A 60 -4.62 17.34 35.08
CA ASN A 60 -5.12 16.67 36.28
C ASN A 60 -3.96 16.05 37.09
N PRO A 61 -3.62 16.59 38.27
CA PRO A 61 -2.53 16.08 39.10
C PRO A 61 -2.74 14.63 39.55
N ASP A 62 -3.99 14.17 39.67
CA ASP A 62 -4.30 12.81 40.11
C ASP A 62 -3.88 11.72 39.11
N ASN A 63 -3.61 12.10 37.85
CA ASN A 63 -3.11 11.19 36.84
C ASN A 63 -1.64 10.82 36.99
N PHE A 64 -0.88 11.64 37.72
CA PHE A 64 0.57 11.46 37.88
C PHE A 64 0.90 10.55 39.04
N GLY A 65 1.97 9.75 38.88
CA GLY A 65 2.54 8.93 39.92
C GLY A 65 3.72 8.13 39.41
N SER A 66 4.45 7.54 40.37
CA SER A 66 5.55 6.59 40.12
C SER A 66 5.08 5.13 40.22
N ASP A 67 3.83 4.91 40.58
CA ASP A 67 3.21 3.62 40.78
C ASP A 67 2.76 3.01 39.45
N HIS A 68 2.60 1.68 39.42
CA HIS A 68 2.11 0.95 38.26
C HIS A 68 0.67 1.34 37.83
N ASN A 69 -0.09 1.91 38.78
CA ASN A 69 -1.46 2.37 38.52
C ASN A 69 -1.56 3.83 38.03
N ALA A 70 -0.44 4.53 37.94
CA ALA A 70 -0.43 5.89 37.45
C ALA A 70 -0.80 5.94 35.96
N LEU A 71 -1.71 6.84 35.60
CA LEU A 71 -2.17 7.03 34.22
C LEU A 71 -1.15 7.80 33.37
N ILE A 72 -0.32 8.61 34.03
CA ILE A 72 0.80 9.33 33.40
C ILE A 72 2.06 9.05 34.17
N ARG A 73 3.09 8.60 33.49
CA ARG A 73 4.43 8.37 34.04
C ARG A 73 5.44 9.28 33.37
N ILE A 74 6.29 9.88 34.19
CA ILE A 74 7.40 10.70 33.71
C ILE A 74 8.69 10.00 34.08
N THR A 75 9.49 9.64 33.06
CA THR A 75 10.75 8.92 33.25
C THR A 75 11.88 9.73 32.64
N ARG A 76 12.94 9.95 33.43
CA ARG A 76 14.16 10.61 32.95
C ARG A 76 15.04 9.62 32.19
N ASN A 77 15.39 9.97 30.96
CA ASN A 77 16.34 9.23 30.15
C ASN A 77 17.74 9.82 30.35
N ASN A 78 18.61 9.09 31.08
CA ASN A 78 19.96 9.56 31.39
C ASN A 78 20.91 9.58 30.18
N TYR A 79 20.61 8.78 29.13
CA TYR A 79 21.45 8.71 27.91
C TYR A 79 21.21 9.88 26.98
N ARG A 80 19.98 10.37 26.89
CA ARG A 80 19.59 11.48 26.01
C ARG A 80 19.49 12.81 26.73
N ASN A 81 19.56 12.82 28.03
CA ASN A 81 19.30 13.99 28.88
C ASN A 81 17.91 14.62 28.59
N ASP A 82 16.92 13.79 28.35
CA ASP A 82 15.54 14.16 28.15
C ASP A 82 14.59 13.44 29.11
N VAL A 83 13.30 13.76 28.99
CA VAL A 83 12.24 13.18 29.82
C VAL A 83 11.23 12.52 28.92
N ASP A 84 10.93 11.24 29.18
CA ASP A 84 9.87 10.51 28.52
C ASP A 84 8.57 10.62 29.32
N VAL A 85 7.48 10.91 28.63
CA VAL A 85 6.14 10.96 29.22
C VAL A 85 5.31 9.85 28.60
N SER A 86 4.79 8.95 29.43
CA SER A 86 3.94 7.84 29.01
C SER A 86 2.52 8.03 29.47
N PHE A 87 1.55 7.85 28.58
CA PHE A 87 0.12 7.92 28.84
C PHE A 87 -0.51 6.52 28.79
N GLU A 88 -1.41 6.22 29.71
CA GLU A 88 -2.28 5.07 29.63
C GLU A 88 -3.47 5.42 28.71
N VAL A 89 -3.33 5.09 27.43
CA VAL A 89 -4.19 5.60 26.35
C VAL A 89 -5.66 5.17 26.48
N GLU A 90 -5.93 3.94 26.91
CA GLU A 90 -7.29 3.43 27.06
C GLU A 90 -8.02 4.09 28.23
N ALA A 91 -7.40 4.15 29.39
CA ALA A 91 -7.99 4.72 30.61
C ALA A 91 -8.20 6.25 30.49
N LEU A 92 -7.36 6.95 29.73
CA LEU A 92 -7.45 8.39 29.50
C LEU A 92 -8.37 8.75 28.33
N GLY A 93 -8.87 7.76 27.59
CA GLY A 93 -9.79 7.99 26.48
C GLY A 93 -9.15 8.63 25.24
N PHE A 94 -7.87 8.32 24.98
CA PHE A 94 -7.22 8.77 23.75
C PHE A 94 -7.87 8.13 22.51
N PRO A 95 -7.90 8.84 21.37
CA PRO A 95 -8.43 8.28 20.14
C PRO A 95 -7.56 7.14 19.60
N GLU A 96 -8.17 6.24 18.86
CA GLU A 96 -7.43 5.22 18.12
C GLU A 96 -6.69 5.84 16.95
N LYS A 97 -5.44 5.41 16.77
CA LYS A 97 -4.63 5.86 15.65
C LYS A 97 -5.17 5.27 14.34
N PRO A 98 -5.40 6.08 13.30
CA PRO A 98 -5.78 5.58 11.99
C PRO A 98 -4.77 4.58 11.43
N VAL A 99 -5.25 3.57 10.72
CA VAL A 99 -4.41 2.56 10.09
C VAL A 99 -3.97 3.06 8.72
N GLU A 100 -2.66 3.06 8.49
CA GLU A 100 -2.10 3.41 7.18
C GLU A 100 -2.52 2.39 6.13
N PRO A 101 -3.04 2.83 4.95
CA PRO A 101 -3.38 1.91 3.87
C PRO A 101 -2.16 1.14 3.40
N THR A 102 -2.36 -0.13 3.09
CA THR A 102 -1.30 -0.98 2.55
C THR A 102 -1.04 -0.61 1.10
N LYS A 103 0.20 -0.20 0.81
CA LYS A 103 0.63 0.06 -0.56
C LYS A 103 0.56 -1.23 -1.40
N PRO A 104 0.03 -1.18 -2.63
CA PRO A 104 0.04 -2.33 -3.53
C PRO A 104 1.44 -2.92 -3.66
N ASN A 105 1.55 -4.25 -3.63
CA ASN A 105 2.84 -4.92 -3.69
C ASN A 105 3.53 -4.61 -5.03
N GLN A 106 4.68 -3.96 -4.95
CA GLN A 106 5.43 -3.56 -6.16
C GLN A 106 5.85 -4.75 -7.02
N LYS A 107 6.13 -5.91 -6.41
CA LYS A 107 6.51 -7.12 -7.16
C LYS A 107 5.36 -7.69 -7.98
N GLU A 108 4.14 -7.60 -7.48
CA GLU A 108 2.95 -8.08 -8.19
C GLU A 108 2.43 -7.06 -9.21
N TRP A 109 2.46 -5.77 -8.85
CA TRP A 109 1.85 -4.71 -9.65
C TRP A 109 2.84 -3.95 -10.53
N PHE A 110 4.11 -3.83 -10.11
CA PHE A 110 5.09 -2.98 -10.76
C PHE A 110 6.24 -3.72 -11.48
N GLY A 111 6.23 -5.07 -11.51
CA GLY A 111 7.23 -5.85 -12.23
C GLY A 111 8.58 -5.94 -11.53
N ARG A 112 9.57 -6.44 -12.25
CA ARG A 112 10.93 -6.66 -11.76
C ARG A 112 11.88 -5.56 -12.23
N GLU A 113 12.89 -5.26 -11.40
CA GLU A 113 13.95 -4.27 -11.66
C GLU A 113 13.41 -2.85 -11.86
N HIS A 114 13.69 -2.22 -12.99
CA HIS A 114 13.34 -0.82 -13.26
C HIS A 114 12.06 -0.63 -14.08
N GLN A 115 11.39 -1.72 -14.46
CA GLN A 115 10.18 -1.67 -15.26
C GLN A 115 8.97 -2.07 -14.44
N THR A 116 7.93 -1.25 -14.45
CA THR A 116 6.66 -1.59 -13.85
C THR A 116 5.93 -2.65 -14.69
N ARG A 117 5.10 -3.46 -14.04
CA ARG A 117 4.21 -4.42 -14.72
C ARG A 117 3.38 -3.73 -15.80
N LYS A 118 2.86 -2.55 -15.50
CA LYS A 118 2.08 -1.75 -16.44
C LYS A 118 2.89 -1.37 -17.69
N GLU A 119 4.13 -0.94 -17.55
CA GLU A 119 5.01 -0.58 -18.66
C GLU A 119 5.29 -1.77 -19.57
N ILE A 120 5.54 -2.94 -19.00
CA ILE A 120 5.74 -4.18 -19.74
C ILE A 120 4.48 -4.56 -20.52
N LEU A 121 3.33 -4.51 -19.88
CA LEU A 121 2.04 -4.80 -20.51
C LEU A 121 1.71 -3.80 -21.63
N GLN A 122 1.95 -2.53 -21.43
CA GLN A 122 1.74 -1.48 -22.44
C GLN A 122 2.63 -1.67 -23.67
N ARG A 123 3.90 -2.03 -23.45
CA ARG A 123 4.85 -2.30 -24.55
C ARG A 123 4.38 -3.47 -25.40
N ASN A 124 3.98 -4.57 -24.77
CA ASN A 124 3.50 -5.75 -25.47
C ASN A 124 2.16 -5.50 -26.15
N LEU A 125 1.28 -4.70 -25.55
CA LEU A 125 0.03 -4.27 -26.18
C LEU A 125 0.29 -3.50 -27.47
N LYS A 126 1.25 -2.59 -27.45
CA LYS A 126 1.64 -1.83 -28.64
C LYS A 126 2.13 -2.73 -29.77
N VAL A 127 2.98 -3.71 -29.46
CA VAL A 127 3.47 -4.70 -30.42
C VAL A 127 2.33 -5.54 -31.00
N LEU A 128 1.43 -6.02 -30.16
CA LEU A 128 0.28 -6.82 -30.60
C LEU A 128 -0.69 -6.05 -31.50
N ARG A 129 -0.89 -4.76 -31.25
CA ARG A 129 -1.72 -3.90 -32.10
C ARG A 129 -1.11 -3.63 -33.47
N MET A 130 0.20 -3.79 -33.60
CA MET A 130 0.93 -3.61 -34.85
C MET A 130 1.06 -4.91 -35.67
N THR A 131 0.79 -6.06 -35.07
CA THR A 131 0.88 -7.35 -35.79
C THR A 131 -0.29 -7.55 -36.76
N THR A 132 -0.01 -8.15 -37.91
CA THR A 132 -1.00 -8.56 -38.90
C THR A 132 -1.47 -10.01 -38.69
N GLN A 133 -0.84 -10.74 -37.77
CA GLN A 133 -1.20 -12.12 -37.46
C GLN A 133 -2.45 -12.17 -36.58
N GLU A 134 -3.32 -13.15 -36.86
CA GLU A 134 -4.53 -13.38 -36.04
C GLU A 134 -4.22 -14.14 -34.77
N GLU A 135 -3.16 -14.96 -34.78
CA GLU A 135 -2.71 -15.76 -33.66
C GLU A 135 -1.20 -15.62 -33.44
N VAL A 136 -0.77 -15.72 -32.19
CA VAL A 136 0.63 -15.71 -31.79
C VAL A 136 0.95 -16.95 -30.96
N SER A 137 2.23 -17.35 -30.93
CA SER A 137 2.68 -18.46 -30.11
C SER A 137 2.65 -18.11 -28.61
N ALA A 138 2.08 -18.98 -27.79
CA ALA A 138 2.08 -18.83 -26.35
C ALA A 138 3.49 -18.74 -25.77
N SER A 139 4.45 -19.45 -26.35
CA SER A 139 5.85 -19.42 -25.90
C SER A 139 6.52 -18.06 -26.10
N SER A 140 6.15 -17.32 -27.15
CA SER A 140 6.68 -15.97 -27.42
C SER A 140 6.14 -14.91 -26.45
N TYR A 141 5.01 -15.16 -25.82
CA TYR A 141 4.34 -14.23 -24.89
C TYR A 141 4.21 -14.80 -23.47
N SER A 142 4.98 -15.84 -23.12
CA SER A 142 4.91 -16.48 -21.80
C SER A 142 5.18 -15.51 -20.65
N SER A 143 6.16 -14.61 -20.80
CA SER A 143 6.48 -13.60 -19.80
C SER A 143 5.36 -12.58 -19.61
N VAL A 144 4.64 -12.23 -20.68
CA VAL A 144 3.48 -11.35 -20.62
C VAL A 144 2.28 -12.03 -19.96
N MET A 145 2.06 -13.31 -20.30
CA MET A 145 0.97 -14.11 -19.73
C MET A 145 1.09 -14.29 -18.22
N GLU A 146 2.30 -14.36 -17.70
CA GLU A 146 2.56 -14.39 -16.25
C GLU A 146 2.18 -13.09 -15.53
N LEU A 147 2.10 -11.99 -16.28
CA LEU A 147 1.77 -10.66 -15.74
C LEU A 147 0.28 -10.30 -15.83
N ILE A 148 -0.50 -11.08 -16.56
CA ILE A 148 -1.94 -10.81 -16.73
C ILE A 148 -2.75 -11.11 -15.44
#